data_3a687aba1b0cb40ff33f086b01cf6f77
#
_entry.id   3a687aba1b0cb40ff33f086b01cf6f77
#
_cell.length_a   1.000
_cell.length_b   1.000
_cell.length_c   1.000
_cell.angle_alpha   90.00
_cell.angle_beta   90.00
_cell.angle_gamma   90.00
#
_symmetry.space_group_name_H-M   'P 1'
#
loop_
_entity.id
_entity.type
_entity.pdbx_description
1 polymer ?
#
loop_
_entity_poly.entity_id
_entity_poly.type
_entity_poly.pdbx_seq_one_letter_code
_entity_poly.pdbx_strand_id
1 'polypeptide(L)'
;MSGFGLRCVAMVGAVLAGGLCGVRGEDAQAPSDPVGAMIGAWEFSNADHDRICRFNFRADPAAGGYKLDIDKNCPNVFPATKEIVGWAVDNYGALRLLDAGGTALIELTEVESGIYDGFQPGEGRYILQSAAAAPVRSADDVAGEWAIARGTGQPICTLTLANSPAGADSLALKLKPGCDSFVIRFGPTSWRMNQGELVLLSARGQTWRFEENDVNTWQRVPATDDPVLLVRQ
;
A
#
# COMPACT_ATOMS: atom_id res chain seq x y z
N MET A 1 -54.08 68.82 29.91
CA MET A 1 -53.93 70.08 29.17
C MET A 1 -52.90 69.89 28.10
N SER A 2 -53.40 70.00 26.88
CA SER A 2 -52.79 70.58 25.70
C SER A 2 -51.45 69.98 25.30
N GLY A 3 -51.20 69.53 24.12
CA GLY A 3 -51.92 69.58 22.88
C GLY A 3 -50.90 69.48 21.75
N PHE A 4 -51.30 68.85 20.66
CA PHE A 4 -50.90 69.12 19.28
C PHE A 4 -49.49 69.07 18.83
N GLY A 5 -49.28 68.26 17.78
CA GLY A 5 -48.45 68.62 16.62
C GLY A 5 -48.08 67.51 15.71
N LEU A 6 -48.97 67.13 14.83
CA LEU A 6 -48.80 66.35 13.63
C LEU A 6 -47.90 67.09 12.64
N ARG A 7 -46.82 66.43 12.10
CA ARG A 7 -46.38 66.71 10.73
C ARG A 7 -45.63 65.51 10.14
N CYS A 8 -46.27 64.95 9.12
CA CYS A 8 -45.64 64.08 8.14
C CYS A 8 -44.60 64.85 7.30
N VAL A 9 -43.44 64.28 7.11
CA VAL A 9 -42.64 64.56 5.91
C VAL A 9 -42.15 63.22 5.37
N ALA A 10 -42.55 62.92 4.15
CA ALA A 10 -42.05 61.83 3.35
C ALA A 10 -40.69 62.25 2.78
N MET A 11 -39.72 61.34 2.84
CA MET A 11 -38.59 61.33 1.90
C MET A 11 -38.08 59.89 1.66
N VAL A 12 -38.36 59.44 0.50
CA VAL A 12 -37.56 58.80 -0.56
C VAL A 12 -36.30 58.04 -0.10
N GLY A 13 -36.36 56.71 -0.25
CA GLY A 13 -35.43 55.82 -0.93
C GLY A 13 -34.00 55.74 -0.46
N ALA A 14 -33.65 54.61 0.14
CA ALA A 14 -32.37 53.98 -0.05
C ALA A 14 -32.53 52.47 0.20
N VAL A 15 -32.46 51.69 -0.89
CA VAL A 15 -32.35 50.25 -0.89
C VAL A 15 -30.93 49.94 -0.41
N LEU A 16 -30.74 49.52 0.83
CA LEU A 16 -29.51 48.89 1.29
C LEU A 16 -29.68 47.40 1.13
N ALA A 17 -29.00 46.87 0.14
CA ALA A 17 -28.79 45.44 -0.01
C ALA A 17 -28.00 44.92 1.20
N GLY A 18 -28.73 44.32 2.14
CA GLY A 18 -28.17 43.58 3.26
C GLY A 18 -27.51 42.31 2.70
N GLY A 19 -26.17 42.32 2.64
CA GLY A 19 -25.40 41.13 2.36
C GLY A 19 -25.63 40.11 3.46
N LEU A 20 -26.27 38.99 3.11
CA LEU A 20 -26.27 37.79 3.93
C LEU A 20 -24.83 37.26 3.98
N CYS A 21 -24.12 37.56 5.07
CA CYS A 21 -22.97 36.79 5.49
C CYS A 21 -23.44 35.37 5.77
N GLY A 22 -23.35 34.50 4.76
CA GLY A 22 -23.46 33.08 4.95
C GLY A 22 -22.29 32.64 5.84
N VAL A 23 -22.62 32.36 7.11
CA VAL A 23 -21.74 31.56 7.97
C VAL A 23 -21.60 30.22 7.26
N ARG A 24 -20.43 30.00 6.60
CA ARG A 24 -20.03 28.66 6.22
C ARG A 24 -19.89 27.89 7.51
N GLY A 25 -20.86 27.00 7.76
CA GLY A 25 -20.68 25.95 8.75
C GLY A 25 -19.40 25.21 8.36
N GLU A 26 -18.42 25.20 9.25
CA GLU A 26 -17.36 24.21 9.25
C GLU A 26 -18.07 22.87 9.27
N ASP A 27 -17.95 22.13 8.17
CA ASP A 27 -18.39 20.73 8.13
C ASP A 27 -17.61 20.02 9.24
N ALA A 28 -18.26 19.83 10.38
CA ALA A 28 -17.74 18.98 11.45
C ALA A 28 -17.62 17.57 10.82
N GLN A 29 -16.41 17.20 10.45
CA GLN A 29 -16.10 15.86 10.02
C GLN A 29 -16.64 14.90 11.07
N ALA A 30 -17.55 14.02 10.66
CA ALA A 30 -18.03 12.94 11.52
C ALA A 30 -16.79 12.21 12.07
N PRO A 31 -16.78 11.81 13.37
CA PRO A 31 -15.67 11.08 13.93
C PRO A 31 -15.39 9.88 13.02
N SER A 32 -14.18 9.80 12.48
CA SER A 32 -13.75 8.72 11.61
C SER A 32 -13.89 7.42 12.40
N ASP A 33 -14.55 6.42 11.82
CA ASP A 33 -14.56 5.06 12.36
C ASP A 33 -13.13 4.50 12.28
N PRO A 34 -12.38 4.43 13.38
CA PRO A 34 -10.98 4.02 13.36
C PRO A 34 -10.83 2.55 12.95
N VAL A 35 -11.86 1.73 13.17
CA VAL A 35 -11.87 0.32 12.76
C VAL A 35 -12.10 0.24 11.25
N GLY A 36 -13.10 0.96 10.74
CA GLY A 36 -13.38 0.99 9.30
C GLY A 36 -12.21 1.52 8.47
N ALA A 37 -11.47 2.50 8.98
CA ALA A 37 -10.29 3.06 8.33
C ALA A 37 -9.14 2.06 8.15
N MET A 38 -9.05 1.05 9.02
CA MET A 38 -8.01 0.03 8.96
C MET A 38 -8.32 -1.13 8.02
N ILE A 39 -9.60 -1.37 7.67
CA ILE A 39 -9.98 -2.53 6.88
C ILE A 39 -9.34 -2.52 5.49
N GLY A 40 -8.68 -3.62 5.12
CA GLY A 40 -8.07 -3.79 3.81
C GLY A 40 -6.57 -4.13 3.86
N ALA A 41 -5.92 -3.91 2.73
CA ALA A 41 -4.51 -4.26 2.53
C ALA A 41 -3.59 -3.15 3.02
N TRP A 42 -2.56 -3.56 3.77
CA TRP A 42 -1.53 -2.70 4.35
C TRP A 42 -0.15 -3.29 4.11
N GLU A 43 0.83 -2.42 4.00
CA GLU A 43 2.24 -2.77 3.91
C GLU A 43 2.89 -2.56 5.26
N PHE A 44 3.57 -3.58 5.76
CA PHE A 44 4.36 -3.56 6.97
C PHE A 44 5.83 -3.66 6.61
N SER A 45 6.65 -2.70 7.03
CA SER A 45 8.06 -2.61 6.67
C SER A 45 8.94 -2.20 7.85
N ASN A 46 10.26 -2.36 7.72
CA ASN A 46 11.22 -1.71 8.59
C ASN A 46 11.49 -0.27 8.12
N ALA A 47 12.20 0.52 8.93
CA ALA A 47 12.50 1.92 8.65
C ALA A 47 13.26 2.15 7.34
N ASP A 48 14.15 1.21 6.97
CA ASP A 48 14.95 1.31 5.74
C ASP A 48 14.18 0.87 4.49
N HIS A 49 12.95 0.34 4.66
CA HIS A 49 12.07 -0.17 3.62
C HIS A 49 12.73 -1.26 2.73
N ASP A 50 13.70 -1.98 3.28
CA ASP A 50 14.38 -3.10 2.61
C ASP A 50 13.78 -4.46 2.98
N ARG A 51 12.91 -4.50 3.99
CA ARG A 51 12.07 -5.64 4.37
C ARG A 51 10.61 -5.20 4.34
N ILE A 52 9.79 -5.93 3.60
CA ILE A 52 8.36 -5.61 3.40
C ILE A 52 7.53 -6.87 3.58
N CYS A 53 6.32 -6.67 4.12
CA CYS A 53 5.35 -7.70 4.36
C CYS A 53 3.93 -7.16 4.16
N ARG A 54 3.02 -8.01 3.66
CA ARG A 54 1.62 -7.62 3.46
C ARG A 54 0.74 -8.13 4.59
N PHE A 55 -0.06 -7.21 5.12
CA PHE A 55 -1.12 -7.46 6.08
C PHE A 55 -2.48 -7.18 5.44
N ASN A 56 -3.49 -7.93 5.81
CA ASN A 56 -4.87 -7.65 5.42
C ASN A 56 -5.75 -7.61 6.67
N PHE A 57 -6.16 -6.42 7.04
CA PHE A 57 -6.98 -6.15 8.21
C PHE A 57 -8.44 -6.49 7.92
N ARG A 58 -9.03 -7.38 8.75
CA ARG A 58 -10.39 -7.89 8.58
C ARG A 58 -11.32 -7.30 9.64
N ALA A 59 -12.61 -7.19 9.31
CA ALA A 59 -13.65 -6.84 10.27
C ALA A 59 -14.19 -8.04 11.06
N ASP A 60 -13.72 -9.26 10.75
CA ASP A 60 -14.16 -10.47 11.46
C ASP A 60 -13.68 -10.45 12.90
N PRO A 61 -14.54 -10.72 13.90
CA PRO A 61 -14.15 -10.74 15.30
C PRO A 61 -13.09 -11.80 15.61
N ALA A 62 -12.16 -11.46 16.50
CA ALA A 62 -11.16 -12.36 17.08
C ALA A 62 -10.96 -12.04 18.57
N ALA A 63 -10.14 -12.83 19.28
CA ALA A 63 -9.83 -12.59 20.69
C ALA A 63 -9.19 -11.21 20.88
N GLY A 64 -9.84 -10.36 21.66
CA GLY A 64 -9.35 -9.02 21.97
C GLY A 64 -9.54 -7.96 20.85
N GLY A 65 -10.12 -8.35 19.70
CA GLY A 65 -10.29 -7.42 18.58
C GLY A 65 -10.81 -8.10 17.31
N TYR A 66 -10.07 -7.96 16.22
CA TYR A 66 -10.41 -8.41 14.88
C TYR A 66 -9.32 -9.28 14.29
N LYS A 67 -9.64 -10.06 13.26
CA LYS A 67 -8.70 -10.92 12.55
C LYS A 67 -7.72 -10.11 11.70
N LEU A 68 -6.49 -10.59 11.67
CA LEU A 68 -5.45 -10.13 10.77
C LEU A 68 -4.95 -11.30 9.92
N ASP A 69 -5.06 -11.17 8.60
CA ASP A 69 -4.43 -12.11 7.68
C ASP A 69 -3.02 -11.55 7.34
N ILE A 70 -2.01 -12.34 7.59
CA ILE A 70 -0.60 -12.00 7.33
C ILE A 70 -0.08 -12.92 6.23
N ASP A 71 0.67 -12.38 5.27
CA ASP A 71 1.32 -13.19 4.24
C ASP A 71 2.19 -14.28 4.88
N LYS A 72 2.14 -15.49 4.34
CA LYS A 72 2.82 -16.68 4.90
C LYS A 72 4.34 -16.53 4.98
N ASN A 73 4.91 -15.66 4.17
CA ASN A 73 6.34 -15.38 4.18
C ASN A 73 6.76 -14.36 5.24
N CYS A 74 5.82 -13.60 5.80
CA CYS A 74 6.11 -12.56 6.80
C CYS A 74 6.95 -13.03 7.99
N PRO A 75 6.72 -14.21 8.60
CA PRO A 75 7.56 -14.68 9.69
C PRO A 75 9.03 -14.91 9.34
N ASN A 76 9.35 -15.10 8.05
CA ASN A 76 10.74 -15.22 7.58
C ASN A 76 11.42 -13.85 7.46
N VAL A 77 10.64 -12.80 7.21
CA VAL A 77 11.11 -11.42 7.03
C VAL A 77 11.10 -10.67 8.38
N PHE A 78 10.04 -10.88 9.15
CA PHE A 78 9.81 -10.30 10.48
C PHE A 78 9.41 -11.38 11.46
N PRO A 79 10.35 -11.99 12.21
CA PRO A 79 10.06 -13.08 13.13
C PRO A 79 8.98 -12.77 14.18
N ALA A 80 8.86 -11.51 14.61
CA ALA A 80 7.82 -11.06 15.55
C ALA A 80 6.39 -11.26 15.01
N THR A 81 6.20 -11.38 13.70
CA THR A 81 4.87 -11.57 13.10
C THR A 81 4.33 -13.00 13.22
N LYS A 82 5.18 -13.95 13.65
CA LYS A 82 4.83 -15.38 13.71
C LYS A 82 3.61 -15.70 14.57
N GLU A 83 3.43 -14.96 15.65
CA GLU A 83 2.38 -15.20 16.64
C GLU A 83 1.21 -14.23 16.48
N ILE A 84 1.30 -13.26 15.55
CA ILE A 84 0.26 -12.28 15.32
C ILE A 84 -0.85 -12.89 14.46
N VAL A 85 -2.09 -12.82 14.98
CA VAL A 85 -3.30 -13.33 14.29
C VAL A 85 -4.48 -12.36 14.37
N GLY A 86 -4.34 -11.26 15.10
CA GLY A 86 -5.40 -10.30 15.33
C GLY A 86 -4.89 -8.87 15.47
N TRP A 87 -5.84 -7.94 15.54
CA TRP A 87 -5.57 -6.52 15.72
C TRP A 87 -6.70 -5.81 16.47
N ALA A 88 -6.39 -4.70 17.08
CA ALA A 88 -7.34 -3.80 17.70
C ALA A 88 -6.84 -2.36 17.64
N VAL A 89 -7.75 -1.40 17.67
CA VAL A 89 -7.43 0.02 17.95
C VAL A 89 -7.92 0.33 19.37
N ASP A 90 -7.07 0.90 20.17
CA ASP A 90 -7.43 1.29 21.53
C ASP A 90 -8.14 2.65 21.57
N ASN A 91 -8.60 3.05 22.77
CA ASN A 91 -9.33 4.31 22.98
C ASN A 91 -8.49 5.57 22.72
N TYR A 92 -7.18 5.43 22.55
CA TYR A 92 -6.25 6.52 22.26
C TYR A 92 -5.83 6.55 20.79
N GLY A 93 -6.34 5.58 19.96
CA GLY A 93 -6.02 5.46 18.55
C GLY A 93 -4.76 4.64 18.25
N ALA A 94 -4.13 4.03 19.27
CA ALA A 94 -3.00 3.14 19.03
C ALA A 94 -3.47 1.82 18.43
N LEU A 95 -2.84 1.39 17.35
CA LEU A 95 -3.05 0.12 16.72
C LEU A 95 -2.25 -0.96 17.41
N ARG A 96 -2.91 -2.04 17.82
CA ARG A 96 -2.28 -3.18 18.49
C ARG A 96 -2.38 -4.42 17.62
N LEU A 97 -1.27 -5.08 17.40
CA LEU A 97 -1.18 -6.38 16.75
C LEU A 97 -1.15 -7.46 17.85
N LEU A 98 -2.09 -8.41 17.75
CA LEU A 98 -2.47 -9.30 18.85
C LEU A 98 -2.09 -10.75 18.55
N ASP A 99 -1.73 -11.49 19.61
CA ASP A 99 -1.63 -12.95 19.57
C ASP A 99 -3.02 -13.62 19.63
N ALA A 100 -3.04 -14.96 19.59
CA ALA A 100 -4.27 -15.75 19.66
C ALA A 100 -5.02 -15.59 21.00
N GLY A 101 -4.37 -15.12 22.06
CA GLY A 101 -4.96 -14.84 23.36
C GLY A 101 -5.51 -13.41 23.48
N GLY A 102 -5.27 -12.55 22.49
CA GLY A 102 -5.64 -11.13 22.51
C GLY A 102 -4.61 -10.24 23.23
N THR A 103 -3.39 -10.74 23.47
CA THR A 103 -2.30 -9.95 24.03
C THR A 103 -1.62 -9.14 22.95
N ALA A 104 -1.36 -7.85 23.20
CA ALA A 104 -0.63 -7.01 22.27
C ALA A 104 0.85 -7.40 22.21
N LEU A 105 1.33 -7.75 21.02
CA LEU A 105 2.73 -8.06 20.73
C LEU A 105 3.47 -6.86 20.15
N ILE A 106 2.81 -6.07 19.32
CA ILE A 106 3.34 -4.84 18.72
C ILE A 106 2.29 -3.76 18.88
N GLU A 107 2.73 -2.56 19.26
CA GLU A 107 1.90 -1.36 19.31
C GLU A 107 2.46 -0.34 18.33
N LEU A 108 1.56 0.24 17.54
CA LEU A 108 1.87 1.21 16.49
C LEU A 108 1.01 2.46 16.70
N THR A 109 1.62 3.62 16.54
CA THR A 109 0.94 4.92 16.68
C THR A 109 0.86 5.61 15.32
N GLU A 110 -0.28 6.19 14.99
CA GLU A 110 -0.43 6.97 13.77
C GLU A 110 0.45 8.23 13.85
N VAL A 111 1.33 8.41 12.88
CA VAL A 111 2.24 9.57 12.77
C VAL A 111 1.80 10.51 11.66
N GLU A 112 1.20 9.98 10.61
CA GLU A 112 0.53 10.71 9.53
C GLU A 112 -0.70 9.92 9.10
N SER A 113 -1.64 10.55 8.42
CA SER A 113 -2.87 9.89 7.99
C SER A 113 -2.57 8.61 7.19
N GLY A 114 -2.94 7.46 7.76
CA GLY A 114 -2.71 6.14 7.17
C GLY A 114 -1.26 5.64 7.25
N ILE A 115 -0.40 6.26 8.06
CA ILE A 115 0.96 5.80 8.35
C ILE A 115 1.12 5.63 9.85
N TYR A 116 1.43 4.44 10.27
CA TYR A 116 1.65 4.05 11.66
C TYR A 116 3.11 3.66 11.88
N ASP A 117 3.62 3.96 13.03
CA ASP A 117 5.01 3.70 13.42
C ASP A 117 5.05 3.04 14.81
N GLY A 118 5.98 2.12 14.99
CA GLY A 118 6.22 1.47 16.27
C GLY A 118 7.65 1.00 16.41
N PHE A 119 8.05 0.74 17.64
CA PHE A 119 9.40 0.27 17.95
C PHE A 119 9.35 -1.08 18.68
N GLN A 120 10.14 -2.04 18.19
CA GLN A 120 10.29 -3.35 18.81
C GLN A 120 11.74 -3.55 19.26
N PRO A 121 11.98 -3.77 20.58
CA PRO A 121 13.32 -4.05 21.08
C PRO A 121 13.97 -5.23 20.36
N GLY A 122 15.18 -5.03 19.83
CA GLY A 122 15.93 -6.05 19.11
C GLY A 122 15.66 -6.15 17.61
N GLU A 123 14.54 -5.60 17.12
CA GLU A 123 14.18 -5.62 15.69
C GLU A 123 14.15 -4.22 15.05
N GLY A 124 14.04 -3.17 15.86
CA GLY A 124 14.07 -1.78 15.39
C GLY A 124 12.69 -1.17 15.20
N ARG A 125 12.60 -0.21 14.29
CA ARG A 125 11.39 0.53 13.98
C ARG A 125 10.61 -0.16 12.87
N TYR A 126 9.31 -0.25 13.07
CA TYR A 126 8.34 -0.73 12.09
C TYR A 126 7.50 0.42 11.55
N ILE A 127 7.17 0.35 10.28
CA ILE A 127 6.24 1.23 9.59
C ILE A 127 5.10 0.37 9.06
N LEU A 128 3.87 0.80 9.28
CA LEU A 128 2.68 0.23 8.68
C LEU A 128 1.97 1.33 7.92
N GLN A 129 1.72 1.13 6.64
CA GLN A 129 1.05 2.11 5.79
C GLN A 129 0.00 1.44 4.92
N SER A 130 -1.04 2.21 4.58
CA SER A 130 -2.05 1.72 3.64
C SER A 130 -1.37 1.29 2.33
N ALA A 131 -1.73 0.13 1.79
CA ALA A 131 -1.19 -0.33 0.51
C ALA A 131 -1.48 0.66 -0.64
N ALA A 132 -2.52 1.48 -0.51
CA ALA A 132 -2.82 2.56 -1.46
C ALA A 132 -1.90 3.78 -1.29
N ALA A 133 -1.32 3.97 -0.10
CA ALA A 133 -0.36 5.05 0.21
C ALA A 133 1.10 4.59 0.11
N ALA A 134 1.34 3.26 0.03
CA ALA A 134 2.67 2.72 -0.13
C ALA A 134 3.34 3.27 -1.40
N PRO A 135 4.63 3.63 -1.36
CA PRO A 135 5.33 4.09 -2.54
C PRO A 135 5.23 3.05 -3.67
N VAL A 136 4.68 3.47 -4.80
CA VAL A 136 4.67 2.62 -5.99
C VAL A 136 6.11 2.44 -6.45
N ARG A 137 6.58 1.20 -6.58
CA ARG A 137 7.91 0.91 -7.09
C ARG A 137 8.12 1.59 -8.44
N SER A 138 9.18 2.36 -8.52
CA SER A 138 9.64 2.96 -9.77
C SER A 138 10.46 1.96 -10.60
N ALA A 139 10.70 2.28 -11.85
CA ALA A 139 11.60 1.48 -12.68
C ALA A 139 13.04 1.45 -12.12
N ASP A 140 13.49 2.54 -11.49
CA ASP A 140 14.82 2.63 -10.88
C ASP A 140 14.97 1.64 -9.70
N ASP A 141 13.93 1.45 -8.90
CA ASP A 141 13.93 0.53 -7.75
C ASP A 141 14.00 -0.94 -8.19
N VAL A 142 13.46 -1.23 -9.38
CA VAL A 142 13.33 -2.60 -9.92
C VAL A 142 14.46 -2.95 -10.88
N ALA A 143 15.13 -1.98 -11.49
CA ALA A 143 16.26 -2.23 -12.38
C ALA A 143 17.36 -3.07 -11.70
N GLY A 144 17.97 -3.99 -12.43
CA GLY A 144 19.02 -4.86 -11.89
C GLY A 144 18.96 -6.30 -12.41
N GLU A 145 19.64 -7.19 -11.69
CA GLU A 145 19.71 -8.61 -12.04
C GLU A 145 18.64 -9.43 -11.30
N TRP A 146 17.96 -10.27 -12.06
CA TRP A 146 16.85 -11.09 -11.57
C TRP A 146 16.95 -12.51 -12.08
N ALA A 147 16.44 -13.46 -11.33
CA ALA A 147 16.24 -14.82 -11.77
C ALA A 147 14.74 -15.14 -11.89
N ILE A 148 14.36 -15.83 -12.95
CA ILE A 148 13.06 -16.49 -13.06
C ILE A 148 13.20 -17.87 -12.43
N ALA A 149 12.32 -18.19 -11.48
CA ALA A 149 12.22 -19.51 -10.84
C ALA A 149 10.79 -20.06 -10.97
N ARG A 150 10.61 -21.37 -10.78
CA ARG A 150 9.30 -22.02 -10.68
C ARG A 150 9.14 -22.61 -9.28
N GLY A 151 8.07 -22.26 -8.61
CA GLY A 151 7.84 -22.65 -7.22
C GLY A 151 9.01 -22.24 -6.32
N THR A 152 9.46 -23.17 -5.46
CA THR A 152 10.65 -23.03 -4.60
C THR A 152 11.92 -23.60 -5.29
N GLY A 153 11.85 -23.81 -6.61
CA GLY A 153 12.89 -24.51 -7.38
C GLY A 153 14.10 -23.63 -7.71
N GLN A 154 15.06 -24.26 -8.39
CA GLN A 154 16.22 -23.56 -8.90
C GLN A 154 15.84 -22.54 -9.98
N PRO A 155 16.62 -21.47 -10.13
CA PRO A 155 16.46 -20.53 -11.23
C PRO A 155 16.45 -21.22 -12.60
N ILE A 156 15.45 -20.93 -13.41
CA ILE A 156 15.32 -21.45 -14.79
C ILE A 156 15.81 -20.43 -15.84
N CYS A 157 16.07 -19.20 -15.43
CA CYS A 157 16.62 -18.16 -16.30
C CYS A 157 17.12 -17.00 -15.44
N THR A 158 18.24 -16.41 -15.81
CA THR A 158 18.70 -15.12 -15.27
C THR A 158 18.54 -14.04 -16.33
N LEU A 159 18.14 -12.85 -15.91
CA LEU A 159 17.93 -11.71 -16.78
C LEU A 159 18.37 -10.40 -16.12
N THR A 160 18.59 -9.39 -16.92
CA THR A 160 18.86 -8.03 -16.48
C THR A 160 17.70 -7.14 -16.92
N LEU A 161 17.05 -6.48 -15.97
CA LEU A 161 16.12 -5.39 -16.20
C LEU A 161 16.94 -4.11 -16.26
N ALA A 162 17.20 -3.63 -17.49
CA ALA A 162 18.00 -2.43 -17.70
C ALA A 162 17.12 -1.18 -17.66
N ASN A 163 17.67 -0.07 -17.15
CA ASN A 163 16.98 1.21 -17.10
C ASN A 163 17.21 2.05 -18.37
N SER A 164 17.44 1.38 -19.50
CA SER A 164 17.60 2.01 -20.82
C SER A 164 16.33 1.84 -21.65
N PRO A 165 15.88 2.89 -22.38
CA PRO A 165 14.70 2.79 -23.23
C PRO A 165 14.80 1.68 -24.29
N ALA A 166 13.69 0.97 -24.51
CA ALA A 166 13.54 -0.06 -25.55
C ALA A 166 12.30 0.18 -26.43
N GLY A 167 11.54 1.24 -26.17
CA GLY A 167 10.33 1.66 -26.88
C GLY A 167 9.73 2.89 -26.23
N ALA A 168 8.54 3.31 -26.65
CA ALA A 168 7.89 4.51 -26.14
C ALA A 168 7.64 4.42 -24.62
N ASP A 169 7.18 3.26 -24.13
CA ASP A 169 6.76 3.06 -22.73
C ASP A 169 7.40 1.78 -22.15
N SER A 170 8.60 1.40 -22.60
CA SER A 170 9.27 0.21 -22.10
C SER A 170 10.79 0.38 -22.03
N LEU A 171 11.38 -0.40 -21.13
CA LEU A 171 12.80 -0.45 -20.84
C LEU A 171 13.39 -1.77 -21.34
N ALA A 172 14.68 -1.79 -21.59
CA ALA A 172 15.35 -2.95 -22.17
C ALA A 172 15.47 -4.10 -21.15
N LEU A 173 15.24 -5.31 -21.63
CA LEU A 173 15.46 -6.56 -20.92
C LEU A 173 16.47 -7.40 -21.66
N LYS A 174 17.41 -8.00 -20.95
CA LYS A 174 18.41 -8.92 -21.52
C LYS A 174 18.37 -10.26 -20.80
N LEU A 175 18.15 -11.33 -21.54
CA LEU A 175 18.29 -12.69 -21.02
C LEU A 175 19.77 -13.07 -20.99
N LYS A 176 20.20 -13.74 -19.91
CA LYS A 176 21.51 -14.38 -19.86
C LYS A 176 21.46 -15.76 -20.53
N PRO A 177 22.59 -16.30 -21.00
CA PRO A 177 22.62 -17.65 -21.54
C PRO A 177 22.15 -18.71 -20.54
N GLY A 178 21.55 -19.81 -21.06
CA GLY A 178 21.14 -20.95 -20.23
C GLY A 178 19.68 -20.88 -19.72
N CYS A 179 18.85 -19.99 -20.29
CA CYS A 179 17.42 -19.96 -19.96
C CYS A 179 16.67 -21.19 -20.46
N ASP A 180 15.70 -21.65 -19.65
CA ASP A 180 14.79 -22.74 -20.00
C ASP A 180 13.91 -22.40 -21.20
N SER A 181 13.50 -23.43 -21.92
CA SER A 181 12.63 -23.35 -23.10
C SER A 181 11.31 -22.65 -22.86
N PHE A 182 10.78 -22.68 -21.63
CA PHE A 182 9.57 -21.97 -21.22
C PHE A 182 9.77 -20.45 -21.34
N VAL A 183 10.89 -19.93 -20.84
CA VAL A 183 11.22 -18.50 -20.92
C VAL A 183 11.58 -18.09 -22.34
N ILE A 184 12.39 -18.90 -23.04
CA ILE A 184 12.78 -18.65 -24.43
C ILE A 184 11.56 -18.58 -25.34
N ARG A 185 10.57 -19.44 -25.14
CA ARG A 185 9.33 -19.46 -25.93
C ARG A 185 8.48 -18.21 -25.74
N PHE A 186 8.43 -17.66 -24.55
CA PHE A 186 7.82 -16.34 -24.29
C PHE A 186 8.66 -15.24 -24.93
N GLY A 187 10.00 -15.31 -24.79
CA GLY A 187 10.96 -14.40 -25.40
C GLY A 187 10.79 -12.95 -24.94
N PRO A 188 10.94 -12.66 -23.64
CA PRO A 188 10.85 -11.29 -23.18
C PRO A 188 12.00 -10.45 -23.72
N THR A 189 11.70 -9.24 -24.20
CA THR A 189 12.67 -8.31 -24.81
C THR A 189 12.67 -6.95 -24.13
N SER A 190 11.60 -6.62 -23.42
CA SER A 190 11.45 -5.35 -22.70
C SER A 190 10.60 -5.53 -21.46
N TRP A 191 10.61 -4.50 -20.62
CA TRP A 191 9.83 -4.48 -19.39
C TRP A 191 9.35 -3.07 -19.06
N ARG A 192 8.38 -2.95 -18.17
CA ARG A 192 7.91 -1.68 -17.62
C ARG A 192 7.24 -1.89 -16.27
N MET A 193 7.13 -0.82 -15.50
CA MET A 193 6.21 -0.73 -14.37
C MET A 193 4.85 -0.24 -14.88
N ASN A 194 3.78 -0.80 -14.38
CA ASN A 194 2.42 -0.41 -14.70
C ASN A 194 1.52 -0.55 -13.46
N GLN A 195 1.11 0.56 -12.87
CA GLN A 195 0.24 0.60 -11.68
C GLN A 195 0.72 -0.34 -10.54
N GLY A 196 2.01 -0.34 -10.25
CA GLY A 196 2.61 -1.20 -9.21
C GLY A 196 2.93 -2.62 -9.66
N GLU A 197 2.59 -3.02 -10.89
CA GLU A 197 2.98 -4.31 -11.44
C GLU A 197 4.25 -4.20 -12.28
N LEU A 198 5.09 -5.22 -12.20
CA LEU A 198 6.18 -5.43 -13.14
C LEU A 198 5.66 -6.20 -14.35
N VAL A 199 5.80 -5.64 -15.54
CA VAL A 199 5.33 -6.25 -16.79
C VAL A 199 6.51 -6.56 -17.71
N LEU A 200 6.71 -7.84 -18.03
CA LEU A 200 7.62 -8.28 -19.08
C LEU A 200 6.88 -8.38 -20.41
N LEU A 201 7.47 -7.86 -21.48
CA LEU A 201 6.90 -7.83 -22.81
C LEU A 201 7.77 -8.64 -23.78
N SER A 202 7.12 -9.49 -24.59
CA SER A 202 7.78 -10.19 -25.68
C SER A 202 7.72 -9.37 -26.98
N ALA A 203 8.62 -9.66 -27.92
CA ALA A 203 8.61 -9.06 -29.26
C ALA A 203 7.29 -9.30 -30.03
N ARG A 204 6.49 -10.30 -29.61
CA ARG A 204 5.18 -10.63 -30.19
C ARG A 204 4.01 -9.92 -29.52
N GLY A 205 4.27 -9.00 -28.59
CA GLY A 205 3.24 -8.27 -27.85
C GLY A 205 2.58 -9.06 -26.71
N GLN A 206 3.08 -10.26 -26.38
CA GLN A 206 2.61 -11.01 -25.22
C GLN A 206 3.18 -10.39 -23.95
N THR A 207 2.46 -10.50 -22.84
CA THR A 207 2.88 -9.95 -21.55
C THR A 207 2.86 -11.01 -20.46
N TRP A 208 3.82 -10.95 -19.56
CA TRP A 208 3.76 -11.55 -18.23
C TRP A 208 3.70 -10.44 -17.20
N ARG A 209 2.71 -10.48 -16.34
CA ARG A 209 2.49 -9.51 -15.26
C ARG A 209 2.91 -10.15 -13.95
N PHE A 210 3.55 -9.36 -13.10
CA PHE A 210 4.02 -9.80 -11.79
C PHE A 210 3.60 -8.78 -10.74
N GLU A 211 3.13 -9.29 -9.61
CA GLU A 211 2.88 -8.52 -8.39
C GLU A 211 4.00 -8.75 -7.39
N GLU A 212 4.35 -7.72 -6.65
CA GLU A 212 5.38 -7.80 -5.62
C GLU A 212 4.88 -8.63 -4.43
N ASN A 213 5.63 -9.68 -4.06
CA ASN A 213 5.40 -10.46 -2.84
C ASN A 213 6.22 -9.93 -1.67
N ASP A 214 7.48 -9.57 -1.96
CA ASP A 214 8.41 -8.89 -1.05
C ASP A 214 9.40 -8.08 -1.88
N VAL A 215 10.26 -7.29 -1.22
CA VAL A 215 11.22 -6.37 -1.86
C VAL A 215 12.11 -7.02 -2.91
N ASN A 216 12.34 -8.32 -2.80
CA ASN A 216 13.24 -9.10 -3.66
C ASN A 216 12.52 -10.18 -4.48
N THR A 217 11.20 -10.29 -4.37
CA THR A 217 10.44 -11.37 -5.03
C THR A 217 9.12 -10.87 -5.59
N TRP A 218 8.92 -11.11 -6.88
CA TRP A 218 7.69 -10.82 -7.59
C TRP A 218 7.07 -12.12 -8.10
N GLN A 219 5.76 -12.28 -7.97
CA GLN A 219 5.04 -13.46 -8.42
C GLN A 219 4.20 -13.13 -9.65
N ARG A 220 4.27 -14.01 -10.66
CA ARG A 220 3.45 -13.87 -11.87
C ARG A 220 1.97 -14.02 -11.56
N VAL A 221 1.15 -13.15 -12.16
CA VAL A 221 -0.30 -13.16 -12.05
C VAL A 221 -0.96 -13.44 -13.42
N PRO A 222 -2.11 -14.13 -13.42
CA PRO A 222 -2.73 -14.80 -12.28
C PRO A 222 -1.85 -15.93 -11.71
N ALA A 223 -1.93 -16.12 -10.40
CA ALA A 223 -1.21 -17.19 -9.71
C ALA A 223 -1.67 -18.57 -10.21
N THR A 224 -0.76 -19.53 -10.26
CA THR A 224 -1.01 -20.94 -10.63
C THR A 224 -0.44 -21.86 -9.56
N ASP A 225 -0.78 -23.16 -9.61
CA ASP A 225 -0.24 -24.18 -8.69
C ASP A 225 1.28 -24.31 -8.79
N ASP A 226 1.86 -23.98 -9.94
CA ASP A 226 3.31 -23.89 -10.16
C ASP A 226 3.67 -22.42 -10.44
N PRO A 227 3.86 -21.60 -9.37
CA PRO A 227 4.05 -20.17 -9.51
C PRO A 227 5.38 -19.86 -10.21
N VAL A 228 5.34 -18.85 -11.06
CA VAL A 228 6.54 -18.27 -11.68
C VAL A 228 6.93 -17.05 -10.88
N LEU A 229 8.13 -17.04 -10.38
CA LEU A 229 8.70 -15.99 -9.54
C LEU A 229 9.83 -15.26 -10.28
N LEU A 230 9.94 -13.97 -10.02
CA LEU A 230 11.15 -13.18 -10.26
C LEU A 230 11.81 -12.94 -8.90
N VAL A 231 13.06 -13.36 -8.74
CA VAL A 231 13.84 -13.25 -7.51
C VAL A 231 15.08 -12.43 -7.79
N ARG A 232 15.33 -11.39 -6.99
CA ARG A 232 16.50 -10.51 -7.14
C ARG A 232 17.78 -11.28 -6.86
N GLN A 233 18.85 -10.98 -7.61
CA GLN A 233 20.16 -11.65 -7.49
C GLN A 233 21.19 -10.77 -6.78
#